data_e4279b479c56a874aa107cdbee338a75
#
_entry.id   e4279b479c56a874aa107cdbee338a75
#
_cell.length_a   1.000
_cell.length_b   1.000
_cell.length_c   1.000
_cell.angle_alpha   90.00
_cell.angle_beta   90.00
_cell.angle_gamma   90.00
#
_symmetry.space_group_name_H-M   'P 1'
#
loop_
_entity.id
_entity.type
_entity.pdbx_description
1 polymer ?
#
loop_
_entity_poly.entity_id
_entity_poly.type
_entity_poly.pdbx_seq_one_letter_code
_entity_poly.pdbx_strand_id
1 'polypeptide(L)'
;MLRALDISTSALVAERTRLNAVAGNIANISTLKNEKGEAVPYRAREVVFQADDEISTQGASGVKVEEIRSSDAEPLYRYQPQHPLAIKDGKWKGYVAYPNIDLTTQMVDALEST
;
A
#
# COMPACT_ATOMS: atom_id res chain seq x y z
N MET A 1 27.45 18.87 8.48
CA MET A 1 27.12 18.91 7.06
C MET A 1 26.75 17.55 6.48
N LEU A 2 27.60 16.54 6.66
CA LEU A 2 27.29 15.19 6.16
C LEU A 2 26.03 14.60 6.78
N ARG A 3 25.78 14.83 8.08
CA ARG A 3 24.58 14.34 8.75
C ARG A 3 23.30 14.98 8.21
N ALA A 4 23.34 16.25 7.88
CA ALA A 4 22.19 16.93 7.29
C ALA A 4 21.85 16.33 5.92
N LEU A 5 22.86 15.98 5.12
CA LEU A 5 22.67 15.29 3.85
C LEU A 5 22.13 13.89 4.05
N ASP A 6 22.60 13.17 5.06
CA ASP A 6 22.13 11.82 5.38
C ASP A 6 20.66 11.84 5.77
N ILE A 7 20.25 12.82 6.59
CA ILE A 7 18.86 12.99 7.02
C ILE A 7 17.97 13.26 5.80
N SER A 8 18.38 14.20 4.94
CA SER A 8 17.64 14.53 3.73
C SER A 8 17.52 13.34 2.78
N THR A 9 18.62 12.59 2.62
CA THR A 9 18.64 11.41 1.76
C THR A 9 17.69 10.34 2.30
N SER A 10 17.70 10.10 3.63
CA SER A 10 16.82 9.10 4.22
C SER A 10 15.34 9.46 4.03
N ALA A 11 14.98 10.74 4.17
CA ALA A 11 13.63 11.23 3.95
C ALA A 11 13.20 11.03 2.50
N LEU A 12 14.09 11.34 1.55
CA LEU A 12 13.79 11.14 0.13
C LEU A 12 13.58 9.66 -0.21
N VAL A 13 14.40 8.78 0.33
CA VAL A 13 14.24 7.33 0.13
C VAL A 13 12.93 6.85 0.73
N ALA A 14 12.59 7.30 1.94
CA ALA A 14 11.36 6.92 2.60
C ALA A 14 10.13 7.38 1.80
N GLU A 15 10.13 8.62 1.34
CA GLU A 15 9.03 9.15 0.53
C GLU A 15 8.90 8.45 -0.82
N ARG A 16 10.03 8.13 -1.44
CA ARG A 16 10.02 7.38 -2.70
C ARG A 16 9.41 5.99 -2.51
N THR A 17 9.76 5.32 -1.43
CA THR A 17 9.18 4.02 -1.09
C THR A 17 7.67 4.13 -0.91
N ARG A 18 7.22 5.16 -0.19
CA ARG A 18 5.79 5.41 0.01
C ARG A 18 5.10 5.70 -1.32
N LEU A 19 5.68 6.53 -2.17
CA LEU A 19 5.12 6.86 -3.47
C LEU A 19 5.00 5.62 -4.35
N ASN A 20 6.01 4.75 -4.33
CA ASN A 20 5.96 3.49 -5.07
C ASN A 20 4.83 2.58 -4.58
N ALA A 21 4.62 2.51 -3.26
CA ALA A 21 3.53 1.73 -2.69
C ALA A 21 2.16 2.29 -3.11
N VAL A 22 2.00 3.61 -3.05
CA VAL A 22 0.77 4.29 -3.49
C VAL A 22 0.52 4.04 -4.97
N ALA A 23 1.55 4.18 -5.81
CA ALA A 23 1.43 3.94 -7.25
C ALA A 23 1.02 2.49 -7.52
N GLY A 24 1.59 1.53 -6.80
CA GLY A 24 1.21 0.13 -6.88
C GLY A 24 -0.24 -0.11 -6.49
N ASN A 25 -0.71 0.56 -5.43
CA ASN A 25 -2.09 0.46 -4.98
C ASN A 25 -3.05 0.98 -6.05
N ILE A 26 -2.73 2.12 -6.66
CA ILE A 26 -3.56 2.69 -7.72
C ILE A 26 -3.57 1.76 -8.94
N ALA A 27 -2.40 1.26 -9.34
CA ALA A 27 -2.29 0.38 -10.49
C ALA A 27 -3.08 -0.92 -10.32
N ASN A 28 -3.24 -1.38 -9.10
CA ASN A 28 -3.88 -2.65 -8.79
C ASN A 28 -5.28 -2.52 -8.18
N ILE A 29 -5.89 -1.34 -8.29
CA ILE A 29 -7.20 -1.07 -7.67
C ILE A 29 -8.31 -2.00 -8.17
N SER A 30 -8.15 -2.59 -9.34
CA SER A 30 -9.11 -3.54 -9.92
C SER A 30 -8.51 -4.94 -10.11
N THR A 31 -7.39 -5.22 -9.50
CA THR A 31 -6.73 -6.51 -9.65
C THR A 31 -7.39 -7.56 -8.76
N LEU A 32 -8.00 -8.56 -9.37
CA LEU A 32 -8.82 -9.58 -8.70
C LEU A 32 -8.12 -10.91 -8.49
N LYS A 33 -6.96 -11.10 -9.10
CA LYS A 33 -6.19 -12.35 -9.01
C LYS A 33 -4.79 -12.08 -8.47
N ASN A 34 -4.24 -13.07 -7.76
CA ASN A 34 -2.84 -13.03 -7.36
C ASN A 34 -1.95 -13.56 -8.50
N GLU A 35 -0.65 -13.59 -8.26
CA GLU A 35 0.33 -14.07 -9.25
C GLU A 35 0.13 -15.52 -9.64
N LYS A 36 -0.51 -16.32 -8.78
CA LYS A 36 -0.80 -17.72 -9.03
C LYS A 36 -2.10 -17.92 -9.80
N GLY A 37 -2.81 -16.85 -10.16
CA GLY A 37 -4.09 -16.91 -10.84
C GLY A 37 -5.28 -17.23 -9.95
N GLU A 38 -5.08 -17.25 -8.64
CA GLU A 38 -6.15 -17.49 -7.68
C GLU A 38 -7.00 -16.22 -7.50
N ALA A 39 -8.28 -16.40 -7.20
CA ALA A 39 -9.23 -15.30 -7.00
C ALA A 39 -9.00 -14.62 -5.64
N VAL A 40 -7.84 -14.04 -5.47
CA VAL A 40 -7.45 -13.29 -4.28
C VAL A 40 -7.20 -11.85 -4.69
N PRO A 41 -8.05 -10.90 -4.24
CA PRO A 41 -7.90 -9.51 -4.65
C PRO A 41 -6.61 -8.91 -4.08
N TYR A 42 -6.05 -7.95 -4.82
CA TYR A 42 -4.88 -7.22 -4.38
C TYR A 42 -5.17 -6.53 -3.04
N ARG A 43 -4.21 -6.54 -2.14
CA ARG A 43 -4.29 -5.82 -0.88
C ARG A 43 -3.38 -4.60 -0.93
N ALA A 44 -3.91 -3.47 -0.49
CA ALA A 44 -3.14 -2.24 -0.46
C ALA A 44 -1.87 -2.44 0.38
N ARG A 45 -0.79 -1.84 -0.08
CA ARG A 45 0.47 -1.84 0.67
C ARG A 45 0.56 -0.58 1.48
N GLU A 46 1.02 -0.74 2.71
CA GLU A 46 1.22 0.35 3.64
C GLU A 46 2.71 0.40 4.00
N VAL A 47 3.27 1.59 3.99
CA VAL A 47 4.66 1.81 4.36
C VAL A 47 4.70 2.37 5.77
N VAL A 48 5.39 1.69 6.67
CA VAL A 48 5.53 2.12 8.06
C VAL A 48 6.90 2.77 8.21
N PHE A 49 6.92 4.02 8.64
CA PHE A 49 8.14 4.78 8.88
C PHE A 49 8.53 4.71 10.34
N GLN A 50 9.84 4.85 10.57
CA GLN A 50 10.41 4.92 11.89
C GLN A 50 11.51 5.95 11.89
N ALA A 51 11.64 6.71 12.98
CA ALA A 51 12.78 7.60 13.13
C ALA A 51 14.06 6.77 13.20
N ASP A 52 15.08 7.20 12.47
CA ASP A 52 16.36 6.51 12.43
C ASP A 52 17.36 7.22 13.35
N ASP A 53 17.51 6.69 14.55
CA ASP A 53 18.39 7.28 15.56
C ASP A 53 19.86 7.21 15.16
N GLU A 54 20.24 6.31 14.26
CA GLU A 54 21.61 6.17 13.79
C GLU A 54 22.08 7.39 13.00
N ILE A 55 21.14 8.12 12.40
CA ILE A 55 21.45 9.34 11.66
C ILE A 55 20.88 10.58 12.35
N SER A 56 20.45 10.47 13.60
CA SER A 56 19.92 11.61 14.32
C SER A 56 21.05 12.55 14.79
N THR A 57 20.75 13.84 14.82
CA THR A 57 21.64 14.85 15.38
C THR A 57 20.80 15.78 16.26
N GLN A 58 21.32 16.19 17.38
CA GLN A 58 20.76 17.21 18.28
C GLN A 58 19.28 17.57 18.04
N GLY A 59 18.38 16.60 18.23
CA GLY A 59 16.95 16.82 18.11
C GLY A 59 16.38 16.60 16.72
N ALA A 60 17.21 16.36 15.70
CA ALA A 60 16.74 16.01 14.36
C ALA A 60 17.05 14.54 14.09
N SER A 61 16.07 13.79 13.68
CA SER A 61 16.22 12.38 13.34
C SER A 61 15.97 12.15 11.86
N GLY A 62 16.73 11.24 11.27
CA GLY A 62 16.43 10.73 9.95
C GLY A 62 15.19 9.84 9.97
N VAL A 63 14.78 9.39 8.82
CA VAL A 63 13.61 8.54 8.64
C VAL A 63 14.03 7.29 7.88
N LYS A 64 13.56 6.14 8.32
CA LYS A 64 13.75 4.89 7.58
C LYS A 64 12.42 4.16 7.43
N VAL A 65 12.34 3.32 6.43
CA VAL A 65 11.21 2.43 6.26
C VAL A 65 11.36 1.27 7.23
N GLU A 66 10.45 1.15 8.18
CA GLU A 66 10.46 0.04 9.13
C GLU A 66 10.00 -1.24 8.45
N GLU A 67 8.89 -1.15 7.72
CA GLU A 67 8.36 -2.28 6.97
C GLU A 67 7.40 -1.81 5.87
N ILE A 68 7.18 -2.71 4.92
CA ILE A 68 6.11 -2.58 3.94
C ILE A 68 5.20 -3.76 4.18
N ARG A 69 3.96 -3.49 4.53
CA ARG A 69 3.00 -4.53 4.87
C ARG A 69 1.73 -4.42 4.03
N SER A 70 1.02 -5.55 3.92
CA SER A 70 -0.28 -5.56 3.27
C SER A 70 -1.36 -5.14 4.26
N SER A 71 -2.35 -4.39 3.77
CA SER A 71 -3.49 -3.96 4.58
C SER A 71 -4.30 -5.16 5.09
N ASP A 72 -4.83 -5.05 6.30
CA ASP A 72 -5.73 -6.04 6.90
C ASP A 72 -7.18 -5.80 6.51
N ALA A 73 -7.48 -4.73 5.77
CA ALA A 73 -8.84 -4.41 5.39
C ALA A 73 -9.48 -5.55 4.59
N GLU A 74 -10.73 -5.88 4.92
CA GLU A 74 -11.46 -6.88 4.17
C GLU A 74 -11.75 -6.41 2.76
N PRO A 75 -11.79 -7.33 1.78
CA PRO A 75 -12.17 -6.98 0.41
C PRO A 75 -13.55 -6.32 0.34
N LEU A 76 -13.78 -5.57 -0.72
CA LEU A 76 -15.09 -5.07 -1.06
C LEU A 76 -15.80 -6.14 -1.89
N TYR A 77 -17.01 -6.52 -1.51
CA TYR A 77 -17.77 -7.56 -2.19
C TYR A 77 -18.87 -6.95 -3.04
N ARG A 78 -18.94 -7.36 -4.31
CA ARG A 78 -20.00 -6.94 -5.23
C ARG A 78 -20.73 -8.16 -5.75
N TYR A 79 -22.05 -8.11 -5.76
CA TYR A 79 -22.86 -9.22 -6.25
C TYR A 79 -22.81 -9.28 -7.78
N GLN A 80 -22.06 -10.24 -8.29
CA GLN A 80 -21.87 -10.45 -9.72
C GLN A 80 -21.84 -11.97 -9.98
N PRO A 81 -22.99 -12.66 -9.86
CA PRO A 81 -23.01 -14.13 -9.92
C PRO A 81 -22.57 -14.72 -11.26
N GLN A 82 -22.60 -13.92 -12.33
CA GLN A 82 -22.16 -14.37 -13.65
C GLN A 82 -20.67 -14.14 -13.90
N HIS A 83 -20.00 -13.48 -12.97
CA HIS A 83 -18.58 -13.19 -13.13
C HIS A 83 -17.75 -14.48 -13.00
N PRO A 84 -16.70 -14.65 -13.85
CA PRO A 84 -15.85 -15.84 -13.78
C PRO A 84 -15.19 -16.06 -12.42
N LEU A 85 -14.97 -14.99 -11.67
CA LEU A 85 -14.34 -15.04 -10.35
C LEU A 85 -15.32 -14.94 -9.19
N ALA A 86 -16.62 -15.10 -9.45
CA ALA A 86 -17.62 -15.12 -8.40
C ALA A 86 -17.35 -16.28 -7.44
N ILE A 87 -17.49 -16.02 -6.15
CA ILE A 87 -17.30 -17.01 -5.11
C ILE A 87 -18.39 -18.06 -5.24
N LYS A 88 -18.01 -19.34 -5.17
CA LYS A 88 -18.92 -20.44 -5.46
C LYS A 88 -19.61 -21.02 -4.24
N ASP A 89 -19.04 -20.82 -3.06
CA ASP A 89 -19.53 -21.38 -1.81
C ASP A 89 -19.44 -20.39 -0.66
N GLY A 90 -20.28 -20.57 0.34
CA GLY A 90 -20.21 -19.87 1.60
C GLY A 90 -21.04 -18.59 1.63
N LYS A 91 -20.75 -17.75 2.60
CA LYS A 91 -21.50 -16.53 2.88
C LYS A 91 -21.53 -15.58 1.68
N TRP A 92 -20.45 -15.52 0.91
CA TRP A 92 -20.30 -14.59 -0.20
C TRP A 92 -20.53 -15.25 -1.57
N LYS A 93 -21.27 -16.35 -1.61
CA LYS A 93 -21.60 -17.01 -2.88
C LYS A 93 -22.25 -16.03 -3.85
N GLY A 94 -21.73 -15.97 -5.07
CA GLY A 94 -22.19 -15.06 -6.11
C GLY A 94 -21.59 -13.67 -6.06
N TYR A 95 -20.75 -13.40 -5.09
CA TYR A 95 -20.05 -12.13 -4.97
C TYR A 95 -18.62 -12.23 -5.49
N VAL A 96 -18.10 -11.12 -5.98
CA VAL A 96 -16.70 -10.99 -6.39
C VAL A 96 -15.99 -10.11 -5.38
N ALA A 97 -14.83 -10.56 -4.91
CA ALA A 97 -14.00 -9.80 -3.98
C ALA A 97 -13.11 -8.82 -4.76
N TYR A 98 -13.20 -7.56 -4.42
CA TYR A 98 -12.40 -6.47 -5.02
C TYR A 98 -11.43 -5.90 -3.99
N PRO A 99 -10.30 -5.32 -4.46
CA PRO A 99 -9.40 -4.64 -3.54
C PRO A 99 -10.12 -3.55 -2.77
N ASN A 100 -9.89 -3.48 -1.47
CA ASN A 100 -10.44 -2.43 -0.63
C ASN A 100 -9.48 -1.24 -0.65
N ILE A 101 -9.52 -0.46 -1.73
CA ILE A 101 -8.65 0.68 -1.95
C ILE A 101 -9.51 1.88 -2.33
N ASP A 102 -9.33 2.97 -1.61
CA ASP A 102 -9.97 4.24 -1.92
C ASP A 102 -9.02 5.08 -2.79
N LEU A 103 -9.39 5.27 -4.04
CA LEU A 103 -8.58 6.02 -4.99
C LEU A 103 -8.26 7.43 -4.49
N THR A 104 -9.24 8.10 -3.91
CA THR A 104 -9.05 9.46 -3.38
C THR A 104 -7.98 9.49 -2.30
N THR A 105 -8.03 8.55 -1.37
CA THR A 105 -7.03 8.42 -0.31
C THR A 105 -5.63 8.20 -0.90
N GLN A 106 -5.52 7.33 -1.90
CA GLN A 106 -4.24 7.06 -2.55
C GLN A 106 -3.70 8.30 -3.26
N MET A 107 -4.57 9.06 -3.92
CA MET A 107 -4.16 10.30 -4.60
C MET A 107 -3.69 11.36 -3.62
N VAL A 108 -4.36 11.50 -2.48
CA VAL A 108 -3.93 12.43 -1.43
C VAL A 108 -2.57 12.00 -0.88
N ASP A 109 -2.39 10.72 -0.61
CA ASP A 109 -1.10 10.19 -0.13
C ASP A 109 0.02 10.44 -1.13
N ALA A 110 -0.26 10.30 -2.42
CA ALA A 110 0.71 10.59 -3.47
C ALA A 110 1.13 12.08 -3.44
N LEU A 111 0.17 12.97 -3.30
CA LEU A 111 0.44 14.41 -3.21
C LEU A 111 1.28 14.75 -1.98
N GLU A 112 1.01 14.12 -0.85
CA GLU A 112 1.79 14.32 0.37
C GLU A 112 3.23 13.80 0.25
N SER A 113 3.46 12.83 -0.64
CA SER A 113 4.77 12.23 -0.85
C SER A 113 5.63 12.99 -1.86
N THR A 114 5.07 14.00 -2.50
CA THR A 114 5.80 14.86 -3.42
C THR A 114 6.08 16.22 -2.78
#